data_8301d6f312317a0a58f3d4cc241d314b
#
_entry.id   8301d6f312317a0a58f3d4cc241d314b
#
_cell.length_a   1.000
_cell.length_b   1.000
_cell.length_c   1.000
_cell.angle_alpha   90.00
_cell.angle_beta   90.00
_cell.angle_gamma   90.00
#
_symmetry.space_group_name_H-M   'P 1'
#
loop_
_entity.id
_entity.type
_entity.pdbx_description
1 polymer ?
#
loop_
_entity_poly.entity_id
_entity_poly.type
_entity_poly.pdbx_seq_one_letter_code
_entity_poly.pdbx_strand_id
1 'polypeptide(L)'
;MLGRVVKGIGGFYYVDDGKRVYMGNARKNLKRGKSIIYVGDIVEFDLRQEDGDCIITKVRERKNFLSRPPVSNLDKLVVVFAAAFPNPNNLIIDKFTTAILYNNIEVIICITKPDLVSENDLKELVSTYEKSFPVIDEWLQNSNPN
;
A
#
# COMPACT_ATOMS: atom_id res chain seq x y z
N MET A 1 16.06 -15.07 -10.91
CA MET A 1 15.88 -14.69 -9.50
C MET A 1 14.44 -14.22 -9.30
N LEU A 2 13.97 -14.19 -8.03
CA LEU A 2 12.66 -13.62 -7.66
C LEU A 2 12.88 -12.41 -6.78
N GLY A 3 12.02 -11.37 -6.95
CA GLY A 3 12.04 -10.19 -6.09
C GLY A 3 10.75 -9.41 -6.18
N ARG A 4 10.60 -8.43 -5.30
CA ARG A 4 9.45 -7.52 -5.24
C ARG A 4 9.83 -6.17 -5.82
N VAL A 5 9.00 -5.62 -6.67
CA VAL A 5 9.17 -4.25 -7.17
C VAL A 5 8.82 -3.27 -6.04
N VAL A 6 9.80 -2.51 -5.58
CA VAL A 6 9.64 -1.53 -4.49
C VAL A 6 9.53 -0.09 -5.00
N LYS A 7 9.94 0.17 -6.25
CA LYS A 7 9.90 1.50 -6.88
C LYS A 7 9.88 1.38 -8.39
N GLY A 8 9.18 2.28 -9.08
CA GLY A 8 9.18 2.41 -10.54
C GLY A 8 9.21 3.88 -10.95
N ILE A 9 10.21 4.31 -11.72
CA ILE A 9 10.36 5.69 -12.19
C ILE A 9 10.95 5.68 -13.61
N GLY A 10 10.32 6.39 -14.54
CA GLY A 10 10.88 6.63 -15.86
C GLY A 10 11.19 5.37 -16.69
N GLY A 11 10.47 4.26 -16.40
CA GLY A 11 10.72 2.97 -17.07
C GLY A 11 11.81 2.12 -16.43
N PHE A 12 12.42 2.59 -15.34
CA PHE A 12 13.30 1.83 -14.46
C PHE A 12 12.52 1.29 -13.28
N TYR A 13 12.88 0.09 -12.82
CA TYR A 13 12.30 -0.59 -11.69
C TYR A 13 13.37 -0.95 -10.68
N TYR A 14 13.02 -0.87 -9.42
CA TYR A 14 13.85 -1.29 -8.30
C TYR A 14 13.25 -2.56 -7.73
N VAL A 15 14.01 -3.64 -7.76
CA VAL A 15 13.58 -4.98 -7.37
C VAL A 15 14.35 -5.43 -6.15
N ASP A 16 13.63 -5.69 -5.06
CA ASP A 16 14.18 -6.19 -3.80
C ASP A 16 14.05 -7.71 -3.75
N ASP A 17 15.16 -8.43 -3.58
CA ASP A 17 15.20 -9.89 -3.42
C ASP A 17 15.22 -10.34 -1.94
N GLY A 18 15.08 -9.38 -1.01
CA GLY A 18 15.16 -9.59 0.43
C GLY A 18 16.58 -9.49 1.00
N LYS A 19 17.61 -9.33 0.15
CA LYS A 19 19.01 -9.11 0.54
C LYS A 19 19.54 -7.78 0.04
N ARG A 20 19.15 -7.39 -1.17
CA ARG A 20 19.53 -6.12 -1.79
C ARG A 20 18.51 -5.69 -2.84
N VAL A 21 18.58 -4.42 -3.18
CA VAL A 21 17.75 -3.80 -4.23
C VAL A 21 18.56 -3.67 -5.51
N TYR A 22 18.02 -4.18 -6.60
CA TYR A 22 18.60 -4.10 -7.95
C TYR A 22 17.82 -3.08 -8.77
N MET A 23 18.51 -2.24 -9.52
CA MET A 23 17.89 -1.37 -10.51
C MET A 23 17.90 -2.05 -11.87
N GLY A 24 16.86 -1.87 -12.65
CA GLY A 24 16.82 -2.41 -14.00
C GLY A 24 15.58 -2.08 -14.80
N ASN A 25 15.44 -2.75 -15.93
CA ASN A 25 14.41 -2.52 -16.90
C ASN A 25 13.56 -3.76 -17.17
N ALA A 26 12.34 -3.56 -17.67
CA ALA A 26 11.54 -4.67 -18.17
C ALA A 26 12.02 -5.10 -19.56
N ARG A 27 12.01 -6.41 -19.82
CA ARG A 27 12.30 -7.00 -21.13
C ARG A 27 11.35 -6.45 -22.20
N LYS A 28 11.83 -6.26 -23.42
CA LYS A 28 11.04 -5.68 -24.54
C LYS A 28 9.69 -6.36 -24.77
N ASN A 29 9.60 -7.68 -24.56
CA ASN A 29 8.35 -8.44 -24.71
C ASN A 29 7.30 -8.07 -23.66
N LEU A 30 7.69 -7.79 -22.42
CA LEU A 30 6.78 -7.30 -21.38
C LEU A 30 6.27 -5.89 -21.74
N LYS A 31 7.13 -5.03 -22.26
CA LYS A 31 6.75 -3.68 -22.72
C LYS A 31 5.76 -3.72 -23.89
N ARG A 32 5.92 -4.66 -24.84
CA ARG A 32 5.02 -4.82 -26.01
C ARG A 32 3.70 -5.48 -25.64
N GLY A 33 3.69 -6.39 -24.65
CA GLY A 33 2.50 -7.10 -24.18
C GLY A 33 1.53 -6.28 -23.29
N LYS A 34 1.74 -4.95 -23.17
CA LYS A 34 0.97 -4.05 -22.26
C LYS A 34 0.95 -4.50 -20.79
N SER A 35 1.86 -5.37 -20.38
CA SER A 35 1.99 -5.76 -18.97
C SER A 35 2.63 -4.62 -18.20
N ILE A 36 1.79 -3.77 -17.62
CA ILE A 36 2.25 -2.69 -16.73
C ILE A 36 2.77 -3.32 -15.45
N ILE A 37 3.98 -2.95 -15.06
CA ILE A 37 4.59 -3.37 -13.80
C ILE A 37 4.29 -2.32 -12.75
N TYR A 38 3.79 -2.77 -11.60
CA TYR A 38 3.41 -1.92 -10.48
C TYR A 38 4.32 -2.17 -9.27
N VAL A 39 4.39 -1.19 -8.39
CA VAL A 39 4.98 -1.39 -7.06
C VAL A 39 4.21 -2.50 -6.34
N GLY A 40 4.92 -3.40 -5.68
CA GLY A 40 4.36 -4.59 -5.04
C GLY A 40 4.38 -5.85 -5.92
N ASP A 41 4.57 -5.74 -7.25
CA ASP A 41 4.64 -6.91 -8.11
C ASP A 41 5.79 -7.85 -7.72
N ILE A 42 5.50 -9.13 -7.71
CA ILE A 42 6.53 -10.17 -7.64
C ILE A 42 6.99 -10.48 -9.05
N VAL A 43 8.28 -10.37 -9.28
CA VAL A 43 8.87 -10.50 -10.61
C VAL A 43 10.00 -11.53 -10.65
N GLU A 44 10.13 -12.18 -11.80
CA GLU A 44 11.34 -12.91 -12.16
C GLU A 44 12.28 -11.95 -12.87
N PHE A 45 13.55 -11.99 -12.51
CA PHE A 45 14.57 -11.15 -13.12
C PHE A 45 15.91 -11.86 -13.25
N ASP A 46 16.69 -11.44 -14.22
CA ASP A 46 18.06 -11.87 -14.46
C ASP A 46 19.01 -10.71 -14.21
N LEU A 47 20.23 -11.00 -13.73
CA LEU A 47 21.28 -9.99 -13.56
C LEU A 47 22.05 -9.84 -14.87
N ARG A 48 22.41 -8.61 -15.20
CA ARG A 48 23.38 -8.30 -16.25
C ARG A 48 24.78 -8.50 -15.70
N GLN A 49 25.65 -9.14 -16.46
CA GLN A 49 27.03 -9.41 -16.04
C GLN A 49 27.89 -8.14 -15.96
N GLU A 50 27.55 -7.09 -16.72
CA GLU A 50 28.39 -5.90 -16.90
C GLU A 50 28.17 -4.84 -15.81
N ASP A 51 26.91 -4.62 -15.37
CA ASP A 51 26.55 -3.44 -14.55
C ASP A 51 25.95 -3.81 -13.19
N GLY A 52 25.63 -5.07 -12.95
CA GLY A 52 24.86 -5.50 -11.78
C GLY A 52 23.38 -5.07 -11.81
N ASP A 53 22.96 -4.48 -12.94
CA ASP A 53 21.56 -4.14 -13.22
C ASP A 53 20.72 -5.40 -13.47
N CYS A 54 19.40 -5.28 -13.27
CA CYS A 54 18.49 -6.38 -13.51
C CYS A 54 17.64 -6.20 -14.79
N ILE A 55 17.23 -7.33 -15.38
CA ILE A 55 16.22 -7.35 -16.43
C ILE A 55 15.03 -8.16 -15.92
N ILE A 56 13.87 -7.50 -15.76
CA ILE A 56 12.63 -8.17 -15.42
C ILE A 56 12.16 -8.97 -16.64
N THR A 57 12.04 -10.28 -16.45
CA THR A 57 11.67 -11.22 -17.49
C THR A 57 10.22 -11.67 -17.44
N LYS A 58 9.60 -11.66 -16.21
CA LYS A 58 8.22 -12.05 -16.02
C LYS A 58 7.63 -11.37 -14.79
N VAL A 59 6.34 -11.03 -14.86
CA VAL A 59 5.53 -10.62 -13.70
C VAL A 59 4.72 -11.85 -13.27
N ARG A 60 4.76 -12.18 -11.98
CA ARG A 60 3.95 -13.24 -11.39
C ARG A 60 2.50 -12.82 -11.25
N GLU A 61 1.61 -13.76 -11.08
CA GLU A 61 0.20 -13.51 -10.78
C GLU A 61 0.06 -12.68 -9.52
N ARG A 62 -0.82 -11.67 -9.58
CA ARG A 62 -1.09 -10.77 -8.46
C ARG A 62 -2.13 -11.35 -7.55
N LYS A 63 -1.90 -11.29 -6.24
CA LYS A 63 -2.89 -11.60 -5.21
C LYS A 63 -4.08 -10.63 -5.27
N ASN A 64 -3.77 -9.34 -5.42
CA ASN A 64 -4.71 -8.24 -5.55
C ASN A 64 -4.04 -7.03 -6.21
N PHE A 65 -4.85 -6.04 -6.56
CA PHE A 65 -4.38 -4.83 -7.22
C PHE A 65 -5.30 -3.65 -6.92
N LEU A 66 -4.72 -2.50 -6.59
CA LEU A 66 -5.40 -1.21 -6.55
C LEU A 66 -4.98 -0.36 -7.75
N SER A 67 -5.95 0.28 -8.40
CA SER A 67 -5.69 1.18 -9.51
C SER A 67 -5.25 2.58 -9.06
N ARG A 68 -5.66 2.99 -7.85
CA ARG A 68 -5.31 4.29 -7.26
C ARG A 68 -5.19 4.16 -5.74
N PRO A 69 -3.96 4.28 -5.19
CA PRO A 69 -2.68 4.31 -5.91
C PRO A 69 -2.42 3.00 -6.67
N PRO A 70 -1.63 3.02 -7.77
CA PRO A 70 -1.37 1.81 -8.57
C PRO A 70 -0.35 0.92 -7.84
N VAL A 71 -0.83 -0.01 -7.02
CA VAL A 71 -0.04 -0.94 -6.21
C VAL A 71 -0.65 -2.35 -6.24
N SER A 72 0.16 -3.36 -6.06
CA SER A 72 -0.23 -4.77 -6.10
C SER A 72 0.27 -5.57 -4.90
N ASN A 73 -0.30 -6.74 -4.70
CA ASN A 73 0.12 -7.71 -3.67
C ASN A 73 0.14 -7.13 -2.26
N LEU A 74 -0.91 -6.37 -1.91
CA LEU A 74 -1.08 -5.81 -0.59
C LEU A 74 -1.71 -6.83 0.36
N ASP A 75 -1.21 -6.91 1.58
CA ASP A 75 -1.83 -7.67 2.66
C ASP A 75 -2.86 -6.79 3.38
N LYS A 76 -2.45 -5.56 3.73
CA LYS A 76 -3.25 -4.60 4.48
C LYS A 76 -3.07 -3.20 3.91
N LEU A 77 -4.07 -2.35 4.10
CA LEU A 77 -4.01 -0.93 3.77
C LEU A 77 -4.52 -0.09 4.93
N VAL A 78 -3.73 0.88 5.34
CA VAL A 78 -4.09 1.81 6.41
C VAL A 78 -4.74 3.04 5.78
N VAL A 79 -6.00 3.30 6.12
CA VAL A 79 -6.72 4.53 5.75
C VAL A 79 -6.54 5.54 6.87
N VAL A 80 -5.81 6.62 6.57
CA VAL A 80 -5.44 7.64 7.55
C VAL A 80 -6.28 8.90 7.32
N PHE A 81 -6.93 9.40 8.36
CA PHE A 81 -7.61 10.68 8.34
C PHE A 81 -7.55 11.38 9.71
N ALA A 82 -7.74 12.70 9.73
CA ALA A 82 -7.73 13.48 10.95
C ALA A 82 -9.10 13.45 11.63
N ALA A 83 -9.13 13.48 12.96
CA ALA A 83 -10.36 13.65 13.74
C ALA A 83 -11.03 15.01 13.46
N ALA A 84 -10.20 16.05 13.23
CA ALA A 84 -10.63 17.39 12.82
C ALA A 84 -9.53 18.08 11.98
N PHE A 85 -9.92 19.10 11.25
CA PHE A 85 -9.06 19.99 10.44
C PHE A 85 -8.05 19.25 9.53
N PRO A 86 -8.54 18.68 8.40
CA PRO A 86 -9.91 18.74 7.88
C PRO A 86 -10.86 17.77 8.60
N ASN A 87 -12.13 18.13 8.70
CA ASN A 87 -13.14 17.23 9.26
C ASN A 87 -13.25 15.96 8.40
N PRO A 88 -13.40 14.78 9.02
CA PRO A 88 -13.55 13.55 8.27
C PRO A 88 -14.80 13.57 7.39
N ASN A 89 -14.65 13.12 6.16
CA ASN A 89 -15.76 12.92 5.25
C ASN A 89 -16.11 11.43 5.19
N ASN A 90 -17.09 11.01 5.95
CA ASN A 90 -17.48 9.61 6.08
C ASN A 90 -17.79 8.97 4.72
N LEU A 91 -18.46 9.70 3.82
CA LEU A 91 -18.78 9.19 2.48
C LEU A 91 -17.50 8.85 1.67
N ILE A 92 -16.46 9.67 1.79
CA ILE A 92 -15.18 9.41 1.12
C ILE A 92 -14.49 8.21 1.76
N ILE A 93 -14.45 8.15 3.09
CA ILE A 93 -13.83 7.04 3.84
C ILE A 93 -14.54 5.73 3.47
N ASP A 94 -15.88 5.70 3.47
CA ASP A 94 -16.67 4.52 3.13
C ASP A 94 -16.44 4.06 1.69
N LYS A 95 -16.33 4.99 0.73
CA LYS A 95 -16.01 4.66 -0.65
C LYS A 95 -14.61 4.03 -0.79
N PHE A 96 -13.61 4.58 -0.09
CA PHE A 96 -12.26 4.05 -0.12
C PHE A 96 -12.19 2.68 0.54
N THR A 97 -12.75 2.52 1.73
CA THR A 97 -12.74 1.24 2.44
C THR A 97 -13.46 0.15 1.65
N THR A 98 -14.62 0.47 1.05
CA THR A 98 -15.35 -0.45 0.17
C THR A 98 -14.51 -0.87 -1.04
N ALA A 99 -13.85 0.08 -1.70
CA ALA A 99 -12.99 -0.23 -2.85
C ALA A 99 -11.79 -1.12 -2.47
N ILE A 100 -11.22 -0.92 -1.29
CA ILE A 100 -10.11 -1.72 -0.76
C ILE A 100 -10.59 -3.15 -0.47
N LEU A 101 -11.72 -3.31 0.23
CA LEU A 101 -12.32 -4.61 0.54
C LEU A 101 -12.70 -5.39 -0.71
N TYR A 102 -13.25 -4.70 -1.73
CA TYR A 102 -13.59 -5.32 -3.02
C TYR A 102 -12.38 -5.96 -3.70
N ASN A 103 -11.18 -5.46 -3.44
CA ASN A 103 -9.92 -6.02 -3.95
C ASN A 103 -9.30 -7.05 -3.00
N ASN A 104 -10.03 -7.57 -2.01
CA ASN A 104 -9.54 -8.54 -1.01
C ASN A 104 -8.30 -8.05 -0.26
N ILE A 105 -8.30 -6.77 0.13
CA ILE A 105 -7.25 -6.16 0.94
C ILE A 105 -7.85 -5.83 2.31
N GLU A 106 -7.14 -6.18 3.38
CA GLU A 106 -7.55 -5.87 4.74
C GLU A 106 -7.41 -4.36 5.01
N VAL A 107 -8.42 -3.76 5.63
CA VAL A 107 -8.45 -2.34 5.98
C VAL A 107 -8.12 -2.15 7.44
N ILE A 108 -7.25 -1.18 7.73
CA ILE A 108 -7.01 -0.63 9.06
C ILE A 108 -7.33 0.85 9.01
N ILE A 109 -8.09 1.34 9.98
CA ILE A 109 -8.38 2.78 10.14
C ILE A 109 -7.37 3.39 11.10
N CYS A 110 -6.79 4.52 10.72
CA CYS A 110 -5.90 5.30 11.58
C CYS A 110 -6.44 6.73 11.71
N ILE A 111 -6.82 7.11 12.94
CA ILE A 111 -7.33 8.44 13.25
C ILE A 111 -6.21 9.28 13.88
N THR A 112 -5.88 10.37 13.22
CA THR A 112 -4.84 11.31 13.67
C THR A 112 -5.44 12.55 14.28
N LYS A 113 -4.64 13.35 15.00
CA LYS A 113 -5.02 14.59 15.66
C LYS A 113 -6.20 14.43 16.66
N PRO A 114 -6.20 13.41 17.52
CA PRO A 114 -7.28 13.21 18.49
C PRO A 114 -7.37 14.36 19.50
N ASP A 115 -6.29 15.12 19.69
CA ASP A 115 -6.19 16.31 20.53
C ASP A 115 -7.07 17.49 20.07
N LEU A 116 -7.54 17.47 18.82
CA LEU A 116 -8.37 18.54 18.26
C LEU A 116 -9.89 18.35 18.48
N VAL A 117 -10.29 17.26 19.12
CA VAL A 117 -11.70 16.94 19.40
C VAL A 117 -11.89 16.58 20.86
N SER A 118 -13.14 16.61 21.34
CA SER A 118 -13.44 16.13 22.69
C SER A 118 -13.30 14.60 22.77
N GLU A 119 -13.08 14.07 24.00
CA GLU A 119 -13.06 12.61 24.21
C GLU A 119 -14.36 11.92 23.77
N ASN A 120 -15.50 12.59 23.92
CA ASN A 120 -16.80 12.04 23.50
C ASN A 120 -16.90 11.97 21.97
N ASP A 121 -16.49 13.03 21.27
CA ASP A 121 -16.50 13.06 19.80
C ASP A 121 -15.52 12.02 19.22
N LEU A 122 -14.35 11.86 19.86
CA LEU A 122 -13.38 10.83 19.47
C LEU A 122 -13.97 9.43 19.64
N LYS A 123 -14.61 9.14 20.79
CA LYS A 123 -15.27 7.86 21.05
C LYS A 123 -16.37 7.56 20.04
N GLU A 124 -17.18 8.55 19.67
CA GLU A 124 -18.21 8.41 18.66
C GLU A 124 -17.59 8.10 17.28
N LEU A 125 -16.53 8.82 16.91
CA LEU A 125 -15.81 8.60 15.67
C LEU A 125 -15.19 7.19 15.61
N VAL A 126 -14.52 6.75 16.67
CA VAL A 126 -13.95 5.39 16.78
C VAL A 126 -15.05 4.35 16.69
N SER A 127 -16.16 4.51 17.43
CA SER A 127 -17.27 3.55 17.46
C SER A 127 -17.95 3.37 16.12
N THR A 128 -17.85 4.37 15.23
CA THR A 128 -18.37 4.31 13.86
C THR A 128 -17.64 3.25 13.04
N TYR A 129 -16.33 3.10 13.23
CA TYR A 129 -15.49 2.24 12.40
C TYR A 129 -15.06 0.93 13.07
N GLU A 130 -14.91 0.90 14.42
CA GLU A 130 -14.39 -0.27 15.16
C GLU A 130 -15.21 -1.54 14.99
N LYS A 131 -16.50 -1.42 14.67
CA LYS A 131 -17.39 -2.56 14.41
C LYS A 131 -17.04 -3.32 13.12
N SER A 132 -16.36 -2.65 12.20
CA SER A 132 -16.06 -3.18 10.87
C SER A 132 -14.58 -3.30 10.60
N PHE A 133 -13.74 -2.51 11.25
CA PHE A 133 -12.31 -2.41 11.00
C PHE A 133 -11.51 -2.31 12.28
N PRO A 134 -10.26 -2.82 12.32
CA PRO A 134 -9.31 -2.43 13.35
C PRO A 134 -9.06 -0.93 13.29
N VAL A 135 -9.23 -0.23 14.41
CA VAL A 135 -9.00 1.22 14.53
C VAL A 135 -7.78 1.45 15.40
N ILE A 136 -6.87 2.29 14.92
CA ILE A 136 -5.71 2.77 15.67
C ILE A 136 -5.89 4.28 15.80
N ASP A 137 -5.86 4.81 17.02
CA ASP A 137 -5.72 6.23 17.27
C ASP A 137 -4.36 6.53 17.95
N GLU A 138 -3.84 7.71 17.73
CA GLU A 138 -2.55 8.11 18.31
C GLU A 138 -2.64 8.22 19.84
N TRP A 139 -3.83 8.35 20.41
CA TRP A 139 -4.06 8.44 21.85
C TRP A 139 -3.86 7.07 22.54
N LEU A 140 -4.33 5.98 21.91
CA LEU A 140 -4.15 4.62 22.43
C LEU A 140 -2.66 4.22 22.50
N GLN A 141 -1.83 4.72 21.60
CA GLN A 141 -0.39 4.45 21.63
C GLN A 141 0.33 5.18 22.76
N ASN A 142 -0.16 6.36 23.17
CA ASN A 142 0.42 7.17 24.25
C ASN A 142 -0.16 6.81 25.63
N SER A 143 -1.27 6.07 25.68
CA SER A 143 -1.97 5.72 26.92
C SER A 143 -1.56 4.38 27.51
N ASN A 144 -0.59 3.68 26.90
CA ASN A 144 -0.03 2.44 27.42
C ASN A 144 1.44 2.65 27.83
N PRO A 145 1.73 3.31 28.98
CA PRO A 145 3.05 3.26 29.58
C PRO A 145 3.20 1.86 30.18
N ASN A 146 4.25 1.15 29.76
CA ASN A 146 4.71 -0.07 30.40
C ASN A 146 4.64 0.01 31.92
#